data_f44a95e91f3eccb6a3e32e9df48fb57f
#
_entry.id   f44a95e91f3eccb6a3e32e9df48fb57f
#
_cell.length_a   1.000
_cell.length_b   1.000
_cell.length_c   1.000
_cell.angle_alpha   90.00
_cell.angle_beta   90.00
_cell.angle_gamma   90.00
#
_symmetry.space_group_name_H-M   'P 1'
#
loop_
_entity.id
_entity.type
_entity.pdbx_description
1 polymer ?
#
loop_
_entity_poly.entity_id
_entity_poly.type
_entity_poly.pdbx_seq_one_letter_code
_entity_poly.pdbx_strand_id
1 'polypeptide(L)' 'MTREQALAASRVLDAVDGFEAFMDEIDKTIIEAEDFCLLSPDFKLELQNLMQAELLRLKSELEAL' A
#
# COMPACT_ATOMS: atom_id res chain seq x y z
N MET A 1 20.92 -7.59 15.63
CA MET A 1 19.98 -6.46 15.43
C MET A 1 19.89 -5.64 16.71
N THR A 2 20.03 -4.34 16.62
CA THR A 2 19.88 -3.45 17.76
C THR A 2 18.40 -3.27 18.10
N ARG A 3 18.13 -2.77 19.31
CA ARG A 3 16.77 -2.45 19.74
C ARG A 3 16.12 -1.42 18.82
N GLU A 4 16.90 -0.43 18.38
CA GLU A 4 16.40 0.62 17.47
C GLU A 4 16.02 0.03 16.12
N GLN A 5 16.83 -0.87 15.59
CA GLN A 5 16.53 -1.56 14.33
C GLN A 5 15.30 -2.44 14.46
N ALA A 6 15.13 -3.13 15.58
CA ALA A 6 13.95 -3.95 15.82
C ALA A 6 12.67 -3.10 15.89
N LEU A 7 12.73 -1.92 16.53
CA LEU A 7 11.60 -1.00 16.57
C LEU A 7 11.27 -0.43 15.21
N ALA A 8 12.30 -0.07 14.44
CA ALA A 8 12.11 0.44 13.07
C ALA A 8 11.50 -0.63 12.17
N ALA A 9 11.99 -1.87 12.27
CA ALA A 9 11.44 -2.99 11.49
C ALA A 9 9.98 -3.24 11.84
N SER A 10 9.61 -3.18 13.12
CA SER A 10 8.24 -3.34 13.58
C SER A 10 7.32 -2.27 13.00
N ARG A 11 7.77 -1.02 12.98
CA ARG A 11 7.00 0.10 12.41
C ARG A 11 6.77 -0.06 10.91
N VAL A 12 7.81 -0.46 10.18
CA VAL A 12 7.70 -0.67 8.74
C VAL A 12 6.77 -1.85 8.45
N LEU A 13 6.88 -2.92 9.21
CA LEU A 13 6.02 -4.09 9.06
C LEU A 13 4.55 -3.73 9.32
N ASP A 14 4.28 -2.96 10.36
CA ASP A 14 2.92 -2.48 10.65
C ASP A 14 2.40 -1.60 9.50
N ALA A 15 3.26 -0.75 8.94
CA ALA A 15 2.90 0.09 7.80
C ALA A 15 2.57 -0.74 6.56
N VAL A 16 3.35 -1.81 6.30
CA VAL A 16 3.10 -2.72 5.18
C VAL A 16 1.74 -3.41 5.35
N ASP A 17 1.48 -3.97 6.54
CA ASP A 17 0.23 -4.65 6.83
C ASP A 17 -0.98 -3.70 6.71
N GLY A 18 -0.85 -2.51 7.28
CA GLY A 18 -1.91 -1.49 7.20
C GLY A 18 -2.15 -1.01 5.78
N PHE A 19 -1.10 -0.87 5.01
CA PHE A 19 -1.21 -0.43 3.61
C PHE A 19 -1.84 -1.52 2.74
N GLU A 20 -1.51 -2.78 2.96
CA GLU A 20 -2.15 -3.89 2.23
C GLU A 20 -3.65 -3.96 2.52
N ALA A 21 -4.06 -3.79 3.77
CA ALA A 21 -5.46 -3.73 4.14
C ALA A 21 -6.16 -2.52 3.49
N PHE A 22 -5.49 -1.37 3.46
CA PHE A 22 -6.00 -0.17 2.79
C PHE A 22 -6.20 -0.40 1.29
N MET A 23 -5.24 -1.05 0.64
CA MET A 23 -5.34 -1.39 -0.78
C MET A 23 -6.53 -2.29 -1.07
N ASP A 24 -6.78 -3.30 -0.23
CA ASP A 24 -7.94 -4.18 -0.37
C ASP A 24 -9.25 -3.41 -0.26
N GLU A 25 -9.34 -2.49 0.69
CA GLU A 25 -10.53 -1.64 0.86
C GLU A 25 -10.75 -0.73 -0.35
N ILE A 26 -9.69 -0.14 -0.87
CA ILE A 26 -9.76 0.71 -2.07
C ILE A 26 -10.22 -0.09 -3.27
N ASP A 27 -9.67 -1.29 -3.48
CA ASP A 27 -10.05 -2.15 -4.59
C ASP A 27 -11.53 -2.54 -4.52
N LYS A 28 -12.01 -2.90 -3.36
CA LYS A 28 -13.43 -3.20 -3.15
C LYS A 28 -14.31 -1.99 -3.43
N THR A 29 -13.89 -0.82 -2.96
CA THR A 29 -14.63 0.43 -3.17
C THR A 29 -14.71 0.77 -4.66
N ILE A 30 -13.61 0.60 -5.40
CA ILE A 30 -13.56 0.84 -6.84
C ILE A 30 -14.53 -0.10 -7.58
N ILE A 31 -14.59 -1.36 -7.18
CA ILE A 31 -15.45 -2.35 -7.82
C ILE A 31 -16.92 -2.11 -7.49
N GLU A 32 -17.25 -1.74 -6.25
CA GLU A 32 -18.63 -1.66 -5.76
C GLU A 32 -19.28 -0.30 -5.95
N ALA A 33 -18.49 0.78 -5.93
CA ALA A 33 -19.03 2.14 -5.98
C ALA A 33 -19.30 2.58 -7.41
N GLU A 34 -20.56 2.96 -7.69
CA GLU A 34 -20.94 3.46 -9.00
C GLU A 34 -20.16 4.71 -9.40
N ASP A 35 -19.86 5.58 -8.43
CA ASP A 35 -19.10 6.80 -8.67
C ASP A 35 -17.70 6.49 -9.21
N PHE A 36 -17.10 5.42 -8.74
CA PHE A 36 -15.79 4.99 -9.24
C PHE A 36 -15.86 4.38 -10.63
N CYS A 37 -17.01 3.87 -11.04
CA CYS A 37 -17.21 3.37 -12.39
C CYS A 37 -17.17 4.49 -13.44
N LEU A 38 -17.38 5.74 -13.00
CA LEU A 38 -17.30 6.91 -13.88
C LEU A 38 -15.87 7.40 -14.09
N LEU A 39 -14.93 6.91 -13.31
CA LEU A 39 -13.51 7.25 -13.47
C LEU A 39 -12.94 6.58 -14.72
N SER A 40 -12.01 7.27 -15.37
CA SER A 40 -11.35 6.69 -16.53
C SER A 40 -10.54 5.45 -16.13
N PRO A 41 -10.44 4.45 -17.03
CA PRO A 41 -9.59 3.28 -16.77
C PRO A 41 -8.12 3.66 -16.51
N ASP A 42 -7.64 4.71 -17.17
CA ASP A 42 -6.27 5.21 -17.01
C ASP A 42 -6.03 5.70 -15.58
N PHE A 43 -6.99 6.43 -15.01
CA PHE A 43 -6.88 6.91 -13.64
C PHE A 43 -6.83 5.75 -12.64
N LYS A 44 -7.68 4.75 -12.83
CA LYS A 44 -7.69 3.56 -11.96
C LYS A 44 -6.36 2.83 -12.00
N LEU A 45 -5.81 2.68 -13.20
CA LEU A 45 -4.53 2.02 -13.40
C LEU A 45 -3.39 2.80 -12.74
N GLU A 46 -3.37 4.13 -12.89
CA GLU A 46 -2.38 4.97 -12.23
C GLU A 46 -2.46 4.86 -10.72
N LEU A 47 -3.66 4.87 -10.15
CA LEU A 47 -3.85 4.74 -8.72
C LEU A 47 -3.31 3.40 -8.21
N GLN A 48 -3.61 2.31 -8.91
CA GLN A 48 -3.10 0.99 -8.57
C GLN A 48 -1.58 0.93 -8.66
N ASN A 49 -1.00 1.52 -9.70
CA ASN A 49 0.45 1.58 -9.88
C ASN A 49 1.13 2.36 -8.76
N LEU A 50 0.55 3.49 -8.36
CA LEU A 50 1.08 4.30 -7.25
C LEU A 50 1.04 3.53 -5.93
N MET A 51 -0.05 2.82 -5.67
CA MET A 51 -0.18 2.00 -4.46
C MET A 51 0.85 0.87 -4.44
N GLN A 52 1.05 0.19 -5.57
CA GLN A 52 2.06 -0.87 -5.69
C GLN A 52 3.47 -0.33 -5.50
N ALA A 53 3.78 0.82 -6.09
CA ALA A 53 5.09 1.45 -5.94
C ALA A 53 5.37 1.81 -4.48
N GLU A 54 4.37 2.33 -3.76
CA GLU A 54 4.52 2.65 -2.35
C GLU A 54 4.72 1.41 -1.50
N LEU A 55 4.00 0.33 -1.79
CA LEU A 55 4.16 -0.94 -1.09
C LEU A 55 5.57 -1.50 -1.29
N LEU A 56 6.09 -1.45 -2.52
CA LEU A 56 7.46 -1.88 -2.82
C LEU A 56 8.48 -1.05 -2.07
N ARG A 57 8.29 0.26 -1.97
CA ARG A 57 9.16 1.15 -1.23
C ARG A 57 9.22 0.76 0.25
N LEU A 58 8.07 0.50 0.86
CA LEU A 58 8.00 0.08 2.26
C LEU A 58 8.69 -1.26 2.49
N LYS A 59 8.49 -2.21 1.59
CA LYS A 59 9.14 -3.52 1.66
C LYS A 59 10.65 -3.40 1.49
N SER A 60 11.12 -2.49 0.62
CA SER A 60 12.55 -2.21 0.48
C SER A 60 13.16 -1.63 1.74
N GLU A 61 12.45 -0.73 2.42
CA GLU A 61 12.91 -0.19 3.70
C GLU A 61 13.05 -1.30 4.75
N LEU A 62 12.11 -2.23 4.78
CA LEU A 62 12.16 -3.36 5.70
C LEU A 62 13.38 -4.24 5.42
N GLU A 63 13.68 -4.51 4.16
CA GLU A 63 14.85 -5.31 3.76
C GLU A 63 16.16 -4.61 4.07
N ALA A 64 16.19 -3.28 4.02
CA ALA A 64 17.39 -2.50 4.31
C ALA A 64 17.72 -2.43 5.81
N LEU A 65 16.80 -2.78 6.66
CA LEU A 65 17.02 -2.85 8.10
C LEU A 65 17.69 -4.18 8.47
#